data_84a7db5910c405c4e0650b11e40a1d45
#
_entry.id   84a7db5910c405c4e0650b11e40a1d45
#
_cell.length_a   1.000
_cell.length_b   1.000
_cell.length_c   1.000
_cell.angle_alpha   90.00
_cell.angle_beta   90.00
_cell.angle_gamma   90.00
#
_symmetry.space_group_name_H-M   'P 1'
#
loop_
_entity.id
_entity.type
_entity.pdbx_description
1 polymer ?
#
loop_
_entity_poly.entity_id
_entity_poly.type
_entity_poly.pdbx_seq_one_letter_code
_entity_poly.pdbx_strand_id
1 'polypeptide(L)'
;MKTKNIIKKGLLLISVATFASCSSFLEEENWTSQSAEDYYKTAKGYESLVNGAYASLKSVYNNYSYHKLTQLGTDIGTQPNGTVTSDLNQYVVTYDKSNGTVYEQWSKLYVALKDVNAAIGRATNVTLKTEDPIEGIDPNQRDLRVAEVKFLRALYLFEIVKNWGQAPLVLEEAQSTATTSKLNSGAEFYTQILKDLQDVLSSSLPEKQGASDFGRASKAAARHLRALVYLTRGYQDYADVNDFKNAYDDAMYVIEKTGHSLLEDYAMVHRQSNEANDEVIFAVNYNNSTNNNNNQQSTYYLFSYREGWEGLAKSNFYANDYGDAMPSKYLYTSFDWKKDRRAEVTFMSPLNGDPATSVDGRTYGRNAFMNTTQLGSSSTGVADTVIHFPVPTEEGFRVYSKAEQDAANAASPMKFIYNYPSGSYKDCSEDDYFITGLQGNSSTTRAWLPVYKFKDAGTLYGESGGSQYGSRDIVLFRLAETYLIAAEAAVMKKDNVNALLCINAVRERAMHNAKEQGLAKYEGTVTIDDVLDERALELFGEAPRWNDLTRTGKLAERVLEYNWDVTHITGGLIQTQLSAATNAKYSLRPIPVNWLNTLSNGQELGNNPGWE
;
A
#
# COMPACT_ATOMS: atom_id res chain seq x y z
N MET A 1 50.25 57.04 44.68
CA MET A 1 48.90 56.98 44.05
C MET A 1 48.87 57.04 42.51
N LYS A 2 49.95 57.35 41.84
CA LYS A 2 49.94 57.40 40.34
C LYS A 2 50.21 56.07 39.63
N THR A 3 50.83 55.09 40.26
CA THR A 3 51.17 53.77 39.66
C THR A 3 50.00 52.77 39.64
N LYS A 4 49.04 52.86 40.57
CA LYS A 4 47.85 52.00 40.59
C LYS A 4 46.83 52.26 39.47
N ASN A 5 46.81 53.52 38.95
CA ASN A 5 45.87 53.89 37.88
C ASN A 5 46.36 53.50 36.47
N ILE A 6 47.66 53.30 36.30
CA ILE A 6 48.24 52.83 35.02
C ILE A 6 47.99 51.35 34.82
N ILE A 7 48.11 50.58 35.89
CA ILE A 7 47.85 49.14 35.86
C ILE A 7 46.33 48.80 35.59
N LYS A 8 45.41 49.57 36.19
CA LYS A 8 43.97 49.42 35.92
C LYS A 8 43.57 49.83 34.50
N LYS A 9 44.20 50.81 33.90
CA LYS A 9 43.94 51.20 32.51
C LYS A 9 44.57 50.22 31.51
N GLY A 10 45.74 49.65 31.84
CA GLY A 10 46.35 48.58 31.04
C GLY A 10 45.57 47.28 31.06
N LEU A 11 45.02 46.87 32.20
CA LEU A 11 44.16 45.67 32.29
C LEU A 11 42.80 45.84 31.58
N LEU A 12 42.26 47.09 31.57
CA LEU A 12 40.98 47.35 30.88
C LEU A 12 41.15 47.38 29.34
N LEU A 13 42.29 47.78 28.83
CA LEU A 13 42.62 47.77 27.40
C LEU A 13 42.91 46.32 26.90
N ILE A 14 43.50 45.47 27.72
CA ILE A 14 43.76 44.08 27.37
C ILE A 14 42.46 43.25 27.38
N SER A 15 41.50 43.56 28.27
CA SER A 15 40.21 42.87 28.29
C SER A 15 39.26 43.24 27.15
N VAL A 16 39.41 44.42 26.55
CA VAL A 16 38.61 44.83 25.37
C VAL A 16 39.22 44.32 24.07
N ALA A 17 40.53 44.10 24.01
CA ALA A 17 41.19 43.53 22.82
C ALA A 17 40.98 42.01 22.67
N THR A 18 40.59 41.28 23.75
CA THR A 18 40.34 39.84 23.69
C THR A 18 38.90 39.48 23.25
N PHE A 19 37.99 40.45 23.20
CA PHE A 19 36.62 40.19 22.67
C PHE A 19 36.44 40.48 21.18
N ALA A 20 37.42 41.10 20.52
CA ALA A 20 37.33 41.43 19.09
C ALA A 20 38.03 40.41 18.17
N SER A 21 38.59 39.33 18.71
CA SER A 21 39.43 38.38 17.93
C SER A 21 38.89 36.97 17.77
N CYS A 22 37.60 36.71 18.05
CA CYS A 22 37.10 35.32 18.04
C CYS A 22 35.89 35.07 17.13
N SER A 23 35.56 35.97 16.21
CA SER A 23 34.47 35.62 15.26
C SER A 23 34.97 34.80 14.06
N SER A 24 36.21 34.93 13.62
CA SER A 24 36.77 34.16 12.52
C SER A 24 37.47 32.85 12.96
N PHE A 25 37.73 32.66 14.26
CA PHE A 25 38.37 31.43 14.78
C PHE A 25 37.38 30.32 15.09
N LEU A 26 36.09 30.58 15.03
CA LEU A 26 35.00 29.64 15.23
C LEU A 26 34.25 29.31 13.93
N GLU A 27 34.70 29.79 12.80
CA GLU A 27 34.26 29.22 11.52
C GLU A 27 34.99 27.89 11.32
N GLU A 28 34.27 26.82 11.53
CA GLU A 28 34.74 25.48 11.26
C GLU A 28 34.93 25.30 9.75
N GLU A 29 36.13 25.66 9.25
CA GLU A 29 36.52 25.36 7.87
C GLU A 29 36.74 23.83 7.78
N ASN A 30 35.77 23.13 7.21
CA ASN A 30 35.89 21.69 6.96
C ASN A 30 36.80 21.46 5.74
N TRP A 31 38.11 21.38 5.97
CA TRP A 31 39.14 21.20 4.93
C TRP A 31 39.14 19.81 4.29
N THR A 32 38.32 18.86 4.78
CA THR A 32 38.41 17.46 4.39
C THR A 32 37.13 16.87 3.78
N SER A 33 36.00 17.57 3.83
CA SER A 33 34.76 17.14 3.22
C SER A 33 33.94 18.31 2.69
N GLN A 34 33.35 18.14 1.53
CA GLN A 34 32.37 19.08 0.97
C GLN A 34 31.19 19.22 1.94
N SER A 35 30.76 20.45 2.22
CA SER A 35 29.56 20.66 3.04
C SER A 35 28.34 20.04 2.35
N ALA A 36 27.35 19.57 3.14
CA ALA A 36 26.11 19.07 2.56
C ALA A 36 25.45 20.12 1.65
N GLU A 37 25.55 21.39 2.02
CA GLU A 37 25.02 22.51 1.25
C GLU A 37 25.68 22.64 -0.12
N ASP A 38 27.01 22.53 -0.20
CA ASP A 38 27.75 22.61 -1.46
C ASP A 38 27.59 21.33 -2.30
N TYR A 39 27.52 20.18 -1.65
CA TYR A 39 27.25 18.92 -2.34
C TYR A 39 25.92 18.96 -3.09
N TYR A 40 24.86 19.44 -2.46
CA TYR A 40 23.53 19.50 -3.09
C TYR A 40 23.41 20.56 -4.21
N LYS A 41 24.39 21.43 -4.37
CA LYS A 41 24.47 22.34 -5.53
C LYS A 41 25.02 21.66 -6.78
N THR A 42 25.72 20.53 -6.64
CA THR A 42 26.20 19.75 -7.80
C THR A 42 25.08 18.91 -8.43
N ALA A 43 25.24 18.54 -9.72
CA ALA A 43 24.31 17.64 -10.41
C ALA A 43 24.14 16.31 -9.66
N LYS A 44 25.25 15.72 -9.20
CA LYS A 44 25.26 14.46 -8.43
C LYS A 44 24.55 14.60 -7.09
N GLY A 45 24.79 15.69 -6.40
CA GLY A 45 24.15 15.96 -5.11
C GLY A 45 22.64 16.18 -5.26
N TYR A 46 22.22 16.90 -6.28
CA TYR A 46 20.81 17.11 -6.57
C TYR A 46 20.09 15.81 -6.98
N GLU A 47 20.70 14.99 -7.85
CA GLU A 47 20.17 13.65 -8.16
C GLU A 47 20.04 12.78 -6.91
N SER A 48 20.93 12.92 -5.93
CA SER A 48 20.83 12.22 -4.64
C SER A 48 19.60 12.65 -3.84
N LEU A 49 19.24 13.94 -3.85
CA LEU A 49 18.01 14.43 -3.22
C LEU A 49 16.77 13.86 -3.91
N VAL A 50 16.73 13.87 -5.23
CA VAL A 50 15.62 13.30 -6.01
C VAL A 50 15.48 11.80 -5.74
N ASN A 51 16.58 11.05 -5.73
CA ASN A 51 16.57 9.63 -5.41
C ASN A 51 16.15 9.37 -3.97
N GLY A 52 16.49 10.26 -3.01
CA GLY A 52 16.00 10.23 -1.64
C GLY A 52 14.48 10.38 -1.57
N ALA A 53 13.92 11.30 -2.36
CA ALA A 53 12.46 11.48 -2.47
C ALA A 53 11.76 10.21 -3.00
N TYR A 54 12.34 9.53 -3.99
CA TYR A 54 11.83 8.22 -4.46
C TYR A 54 11.99 7.12 -3.41
N ALA A 55 13.10 7.10 -2.68
CA ALA A 55 13.34 6.09 -1.64
C ALA A 55 12.27 6.14 -0.53
N SER A 56 11.70 7.32 -0.26
CA SER A 56 10.62 7.51 0.69
C SER A 56 9.33 6.74 0.32
N LEU A 57 9.10 6.42 -0.97
CA LEU A 57 8.01 5.54 -1.40
C LEU A 57 8.05 4.18 -0.66
N LYS A 58 9.26 3.63 -0.47
CA LYS A 58 9.42 2.35 0.24
C LYS A 58 8.92 2.44 1.66
N SER A 59 9.23 3.52 2.38
CA SER A 59 8.78 3.67 3.77
C SER A 59 7.27 3.91 3.88
N VAL A 60 6.67 4.57 2.88
CA VAL A 60 5.22 4.88 2.86
C VAL A 60 4.39 3.66 2.50
N TYR A 61 4.78 2.88 1.46
CA TYR A 61 3.95 1.83 0.90
C TYR A 61 4.34 0.41 1.30
N ASN A 62 5.59 0.19 1.73
CA ASN A 62 6.07 -1.12 2.17
C ASN A 62 6.14 -1.19 3.70
N ASN A 63 4.99 -1.09 4.36
CA ASN A 63 4.93 -1.22 5.81
C ASN A 63 3.59 -1.79 6.28
N TYR A 64 3.59 -2.42 7.44
CA TYR A 64 2.41 -3.03 8.06
C TYR A 64 1.29 -2.01 8.27
N SER A 65 1.63 -0.79 8.67
CA SER A 65 0.66 0.24 8.96
C SER A 65 -0.14 0.65 7.72
N TYR A 66 0.52 0.79 6.56
CA TYR A 66 -0.17 1.07 5.30
C TYR A 66 -1.17 -0.04 4.94
N HIS A 67 -0.74 -1.31 4.97
CA HIS A 67 -1.61 -2.43 4.62
C HIS A 67 -2.76 -2.61 5.62
N LYS A 68 -2.51 -2.44 6.92
CA LYS A 68 -3.57 -2.46 7.93
C LYS A 68 -4.61 -1.35 7.70
N LEU A 69 -4.15 -0.13 7.45
CA LEU A 69 -5.05 1.01 7.23
C LEU A 69 -5.86 0.88 5.93
N THR A 70 -5.34 0.20 4.93
CA THR A 70 -5.99 0.11 3.62
C THR A 70 -6.87 -1.12 3.43
N GLN A 71 -6.63 -2.20 4.18
CA GLN A 71 -7.29 -3.49 3.95
C GLN A 71 -8.11 -4.00 5.14
N LEU A 72 -7.70 -3.75 6.40
CA LEU A 72 -8.44 -4.26 7.55
C LEU A 72 -9.74 -3.51 7.78
N GLY A 73 -10.74 -4.26 8.28
CA GLY A 73 -12.06 -3.71 8.56
C GLY A 73 -12.80 -3.25 7.30
N THR A 74 -12.51 -3.86 6.16
CA THR A 74 -13.22 -3.62 4.91
C THR A 74 -14.16 -4.79 4.60
N ASP A 75 -14.97 -4.69 3.57
CA ASP A 75 -15.83 -5.77 3.11
C ASP A 75 -15.05 -7.00 2.62
N ILE A 76 -13.82 -6.81 2.13
CA ILE A 76 -12.98 -7.86 1.52
C ILE A 76 -11.75 -8.24 2.34
N GLY A 77 -11.41 -7.50 3.37
CA GLY A 77 -10.21 -7.74 4.17
C GLY A 77 -10.49 -7.73 5.67
N THR A 78 -9.97 -8.74 6.38
CA THR A 78 -10.13 -8.90 7.82
C THR A 78 -8.82 -9.39 8.45
N GLN A 79 -8.79 -9.44 9.79
CA GLN A 79 -7.59 -9.86 10.52
C GLN A 79 -7.48 -11.37 10.64
N PRO A 80 -6.26 -11.92 10.62
CA PRO A 80 -6.03 -13.36 10.73
C PRO A 80 -6.16 -13.91 12.16
N ASN A 81 -6.01 -13.09 13.17
CA ASN A 81 -6.04 -13.53 14.56
C ASN A 81 -7.40 -13.25 15.22
N GLY A 82 -8.14 -14.30 15.53
CA GLY A 82 -9.49 -14.21 16.08
C GLY A 82 -9.58 -13.97 17.59
N THR A 83 -8.48 -14.06 18.34
CA THR A 83 -8.48 -13.83 19.80
C THR A 83 -8.12 -12.42 20.20
N VAL A 84 -7.52 -11.66 19.31
CA VAL A 84 -7.10 -10.29 19.56
C VAL A 84 -8.01 -9.35 18.79
N THR A 85 -8.73 -8.51 19.50
CA THR A 85 -9.47 -7.41 18.87
C THR A 85 -8.46 -6.46 18.23
N SER A 86 -8.62 -6.23 16.93
CA SER A 86 -7.88 -5.18 16.26
C SER A 86 -8.77 -3.96 16.14
N ASP A 87 -8.34 -2.86 16.72
CA ASP A 87 -9.05 -1.60 16.68
C ASP A 87 -9.48 -1.22 15.26
N LEU A 88 -8.55 -1.33 14.32
CA LEU A 88 -8.77 -1.00 12.91
C LEU A 88 -9.71 -1.98 12.19
N ASN A 89 -9.68 -3.27 12.58
CA ASN A 89 -10.50 -4.28 11.92
C ASN A 89 -11.95 -4.24 12.40
N GLN A 90 -12.15 -4.07 13.71
CA GLN A 90 -13.45 -4.26 14.35
C GLN A 90 -14.10 -2.95 14.79
N TYR A 91 -13.43 -1.81 14.57
CA TYR A 91 -13.97 -0.49 14.96
C TYR A 91 -14.42 -0.43 16.41
N VAL A 92 -13.62 -0.99 17.32
CA VAL A 92 -13.94 -1.05 18.75
C VAL A 92 -13.63 0.27 19.45
N VAL A 93 -14.14 0.42 20.68
CA VAL A 93 -14.03 1.66 21.46
C VAL A 93 -12.57 2.10 21.70
N THR A 94 -11.63 1.17 21.71
CA THR A 94 -10.19 1.45 21.86
C THR A 94 -9.55 2.02 20.59
N TYR A 95 -10.28 2.05 19.46
CA TYR A 95 -9.84 2.75 18.27
C TYR A 95 -10.03 4.26 18.46
N ASP A 96 -8.96 4.94 18.82
CA ASP A 96 -8.96 6.36 19.15
C ASP A 96 -7.74 7.09 18.56
N LYS A 97 -7.58 8.36 18.91
CA LYS A 97 -6.49 9.23 18.45
C LYS A 97 -5.08 8.83 18.91
N SER A 98 -4.96 7.85 19.82
CA SER A 98 -3.67 7.28 20.27
C SER A 98 -3.20 6.08 19.44
N ASN A 99 -3.98 5.64 18.45
CA ASN A 99 -3.67 4.46 17.65
C ASN A 99 -2.30 4.57 16.97
N GLY A 100 -1.40 3.65 17.32
CA GLY A 100 0.00 3.66 16.86
C GLY A 100 0.16 3.44 15.35
N THR A 101 -0.72 2.63 14.74
CA THR A 101 -0.71 2.38 13.29
C THR A 101 -1.04 3.64 12.49
N VAL A 102 -2.01 4.42 12.97
CA VAL A 102 -2.38 5.71 12.35
C VAL A 102 -1.23 6.71 12.49
N TYR A 103 -0.61 6.78 13.68
CA TYR A 103 0.52 7.69 13.92
C TYR A 103 1.76 7.31 13.09
N GLU A 104 2.04 6.04 12.93
CA GLU A 104 3.19 5.58 12.12
C GLU A 104 3.05 6.01 10.66
N GLN A 105 1.88 5.79 10.05
CA GLN A 105 1.63 6.19 8.65
C GLN A 105 1.66 7.71 8.48
N TRP A 106 1.07 8.46 9.42
CA TRP A 106 1.17 9.92 9.47
C TRP A 106 2.63 10.37 9.45
N SER A 107 3.45 9.82 10.34
CA SER A 107 4.86 10.20 10.46
C SER A 107 5.66 9.91 9.20
N LYS A 108 5.45 8.75 8.58
CA LYS A 108 6.13 8.37 7.32
C LYS A 108 5.79 9.32 6.17
N LEU A 109 4.53 9.72 6.06
CA LEU A 109 4.10 10.67 5.04
C LEU A 109 4.72 12.05 5.21
N TYR A 110 4.83 12.55 6.45
CA TYR A 110 5.48 13.85 6.70
C TYR A 110 7.01 13.80 6.52
N VAL A 111 7.65 12.66 6.79
CA VAL A 111 9.07 12.45 6.43
C VAL A 111 9.23 12.49 4.91
N ALA A 112 8.37 11.79 4.16
CA ALA A 112 8.40 11.81 2.71
C ALA A 112 8.15 13.22 2.13
N LEU A 113 7.22 13.98 2.70
CA LEU A 113 7.00 15.39 2.33
C LEU A 113 8.23 16.27 2.56
N LYS A 114 8.95 16.05 3.67
CA LYS A 114 10.20 16.77 3.93
C LYS A 114 11.22 16.53 2.81
N ASP A 115 11.37 15.27 2.37
CA ASP A 115 12.36 14.91 1.36
C ASP A 115 12.00 15.50 -0.02
N VAL A 116 10.74 15.45 -0.43
CA VAL A 116 10.31 16.06 -1.71
C VAL A 116 10.39 17.59 -1.66
N ASN A 117 10.04 18.23 -0.54
CA ASN A 117 10.13 19.68 -0.40
C ASN A 117 11.57 20.17 -0.44
N ALA A 118 12.51 19.43 0.15
CA ALA A 118 13.93 19.72 0.05
C ALA A 118 14.41 19.65 -1.41
N ALA A 119 14.04 18.62 -2.15
CA ALA A 119 14.40 18.48 -3.56
C ALA A 119 13.80 19.61 -4.44
N ILE A 120 12.55 19.99 -4.19
CA ILE A 120 11.90 21.10 -4.91
C ILE A 120 12.57 22.44 -4.55
N GLY A 121 12.75 22.74 -3.26
CA GLY A 121 13.27 24.02 -2.79
C GLY A 121 14.72 24.26 -3.21
N ARG A 122 15.54 23.22 -3.21
CA ARG A 122 16.97 23.31 -3.57
C ARG A 122 17.22 23.32 -5.08
N ALA A 123 16.26 23.00 -5.91
CA ALA A 123 16.38 22.99 -7.38
C ALA A 123 16.85 24.33 -7.96
N THR A 124 16.45 25.44 -7.34
CA THR A 124 16.83 26.79 -7.79
C THR A 124 18.31 27.15 -7.50
N ASN A 125 18.93 26.43 -6.59
CA ASN A 125 20.31 26.69 -6.15
C ASN A 125 21.32 25.69 -6.76
N VAL A 126 20.85 24.78 -7.63
CA VAL A 126 21.73 23.82 -8.30
C VAL A 126 22.53 24.52 -9.39
N THR A 127 23.83 24.32 -9.39
CA THR A 127 24.76 24.84 -10.41
C THR A 127 24.40 24.24 -11.78
N LEU A 128 24.27 25.09 -12.79
CA LEU A 128 23.96 24.66 -14.15
C LEU A 128 25.25 24.36 -14.95
N LYS A 129 25.15 23.52 -15.96
CA LYS A 129 26.27 23.23 -16.88
C LYS A 129 26.81 24.46 -17.61
N THR A 130 26.01 25.51 -17.72
CA THR A 130 26.43 26.80 -18.26
C THR A 130 27.35 27.56 -17.31
N GLU A 131 27.30 27.25 -16.01
CA GLU A 131 28.12 27.87 -14.95
C GLU A 131 29.31 26.96 -14.61
N ASP A 132 29.09 25.66 -14.50
CA ASP A 132 30.09 24.61 -14.32
C ASP A 132 29.84 23.44 -15.26
N PRO A 133 30.64 23.28 -16.34
CA PRO A 133 30.46 22.18 -17.30
C PRO A 133 30.71 20.77 -16.74
N ILE A 134 31.42 20.64 -15.62
CA ILE A 134 31.82 19.37 -15.00
C ILE A 134 30.82 18.93 -13.95
N GLU A 135 30.50 19.80 -13.00
CA GLU A 135 29.64 19.48 -11.84
C GLU A 135 28.22 19.96 -11.98
N GLY A 136 27.94 20.84 -12.95
CA GLY A 136 26.62 21.40 -13.18
C GLY A 136 25.63 20.42 -13.83
N ILE A 137 24.33 20.62 -13.56
CA ILE A 137 23.23 19.88 -14.16
C ILE A 137 22.77 20.55 -15.47
N ASP A 138 22.31 19.74 -16.44
CA ASP A 138 21.58 20.27 -17.59
C ASP A 138 20.26 20.89 -17.14
N PRO A 139 19.93 22.13 -17.59
CA PRO A 139 18.69 22.79 -17.20
C PRO A 139 17.43 21.96 -17.49
N ASN A 140 17.36 21.29 -18.63
CA ASN A 140 16.22 20.43 -18.98
C ASN A 140 16.12 19.24 -18.03
N GLN A 141 17.24 18.63 -17.67
CA GLN A 141 17.28 17.53 -16.72
C GLN A 141 16.83 17.99 -15.32
N ARG A 142 17.31 19.15 -14.85
CA ARG A 142 16.84 19.76 -13.59
C ARG A 142 15.32 19.92 -13.60
N ASP A 143 14.76 20.48 -14.66
CA ASP A 143 13.32 20.77 -14.77
C ASP A 143 12.50 19.46 -14.83
N LEU A 144 13.01 18.42 -15.48
CA LEU A 144 12.43 17.07 -15.43
C LEU A 144 12.41 16.52 -13.99
N ARG A 145 13.53 16.65 -13.26
CA ARG A 145 13.58 16.18 -11.86
C ARG A 145 12.63 16.98 -10.95
N VAL A 146 12.49 18.28 -11.17
CA VAL A 146 11.48 19.08 -10.45
C VAL A 146 10.07 18.59 -10.72
N ALA A 147 9.75 18.25 -11.96
CA ALA A 147 8.44 17.67 -12.29
C ALA A 147 8.21 16.31 -11.61
N GLU A 148 9.21 15.44 -11.58
CA GLU A 148 9.13 14.16 -10.89
C GLU A 148 8.86 14.33 -9.39
N VAL A 149 9.59 15.19 -8.69
CA VAL A 149 9.38 15.38 -7.24
C VAL A 149 8.08 16.12 -6.93
N LYS A 150 7.56 16.96 -7.84
CA LYS A 150 6.20 17.52 -7.72
C LYS A 150 5.12 16.44 -7.84
N PHE A 151 5.30 15.46 -8.72
CA PHE A 151 4.41 14.30 -8.77
C PHE A 151 4.41 13.54 -7.43
N LEU A 152 5.59 13.26 -6.86
CA LEU A 152 5.69 12.61 -5.56
C LEU A 152 5.05 13.44 -4.44
N ARG A 153 5.23 14.77 -4.45
CA ARG A 153 4.55 15.66 -3.49
C ARG A 153 3.04 15.57 -3.61
N ALA A 154 2.51 15.64 -4.81
CA ALA A 154 1.09 15.48 -5.06
C ALA A 154 0.56 14.12 -4.55
N LEU A 155 1.30 13.05 -4.78
CA LEU A 155 0.98 11.70 -4.30
C LEU A 155 0.93 11.65 -2.76
N TYR A 156 1.94 12.17 -2.05
CA TYR A 156 1.96 12.16 -0.59
C TYR A 156 0.90 13.08 0.02
N LEU A 157 0.66 14.24 -0.57
CA LEU A 157 -0.43 15.13 -0.14
C LEU A 157 -1.80 14.46 -0.33
N PHE A 158 -1.98 13.72 -1.41
CA PHE A 158 -3.21 12.97 -1.64
C PHE A 158 -3.37 11.83 -0.62
N GLU A 159 -2.31 11.09 -0.29
CA GLU A 159 -2.33 10.10 0.78
C GLU A 159 -2.74 10.71 2.13
N ILE A 160 -2.29 11.92 2.44
CA ILE A 160 -2.67 12.62 3.66
C ILE A 160 -4.16 13.00 3.62
N VAL A 161 -4.60 13.74 2.60
CA VAL A 161 -5.95 14.31 2.60
C VAL A 161 -7.04 13.24 2.53
N LYS A 162 -6.83 12.15 1.79
CA LYS A 162 -7.82 11.07 1.70
C LYS A 162 -7.99 10.28 3.00
N ASN A 163 -6.99 10.30 3.90
CA ASN A 163 -7.06 9.63 5.19
C ASN A 163 -7.53 10.55 6.33
N TRP A 164 -7.09 11.81 6.34
CA TRP A 164 -7.35 12.72 7.47
C TRP A 164 -8.25 13.92 7.13
N GLY A 165 -8.53 14.18 5.86
CA GLY A 165 -9.36 15.31 5.42
C GLY A 165 -8.72 16.67 5.68
N GLN A 166 -8.30 16.94 6.91
CA GLN A 166 -7.56 18.14 7.32
C GLN A 166 -6.24 17.75 7.98
N ALA A 167 -5.19 18.51 7.70
CA ALA A 167 -3.85 18.26 8.20
C ALA A 167 -2.93 19.48 7.95
N PRO A 168 -1.72 19.55 8.49
CA PRO A 168 -0.75 20.56 8.09
C PRO A 168 -0.34 20.46 6.62
N LEU A 169 -0.55 21.51 5.84
CA LEU A 169 -0.11 21.58 4.46
C LEU A 169 1.31 22.16 4.41
N VAL A 170 2.30 21.26 4.41
CA VAL A 170 3.72 21.62 4.43
C VAL A 170 4.28 21.58 3.00
N LEU A 171 4.70 22.74 2.47
CA LEU A 171 5.13 22.91 1.07
C LEU A 171 6.60 23.31 0.91
N GLU A 172 7.29 23.56 2.01
CA GLU A 172 8.68 24.02 2.03
C GLU A 172 9.56 23.13 2.90
N GLU A 173 10.85 23.14 2.63
CA GLU A 173 11.84 22.49 3.48
C GLU A 173 11.89 23.19 4.85
N ALA A 174 11.72 22.41 5.93
CA ALA A 174 11.74 22.95 7.28
C ALA A 174 13.16 23.43 7.63
N GLN A 175 13.28 24.68 8.06
CA GLN A 175 14.56 25.29 8.50
C GLN A 175 14.79 25.12 10.00
N SER A 176 13.75 24.81 10.76
CA SER A 176 13.80 24.60 12.20
C SER A 176 12.64 23.73 12.67
N THR A 177 12.70 23.26 13.92
CA THR A 177 11.57 22.53 14.53
C THR A 177 10.42 23.49 14.81
N ALA A 178 9.29 23.27 14.17
CA ALA A 178 8.06 24.02 14.44
C ALA A 178 7.47 23.60 15.79
N THR A 179 7.17 24.57 16.64
CA THR A 179 6.51 24.37 17.93
C THR A 179 5.00 24.63 17.89
N THR A 180 4.50 25.19 16.79
CA THR A 180 3.09 25.43 16.52
C THR A 180 2.74 24.94 15.12
N SER A 181 1.48 24.65 14.89
CA SER A 181 0.99 24.26 13.57
C SER A 181 -0.45 24.77 13.36
N LYS A 182 -0.97 24.55 12.13
CA LYS A 182 -2.38 24.72 11.80
C LYS A 182 -2.87 23.52 11.00
N LEU A 183 -4.16 23.26 11.03
CA LEU A 183 -4.80 22.32 10.14
C LEU A 183 -5.32 23.08 8.92
N ASN A 184 -4.87 22.68 7.75
CA ASN A 184 -5.40 23.15 6.48
C ASN A 184 -6.58 22.26 6.06
N SER A 185 -7.55 22.83 5.40
CA SER A 185 -8.74 22.13 4.90
C SER A 185 -8.40 21.18 3.75
N GLY A 186 -9.25 20.18 3.51
CA GLY A 186 -9.15 19.32 2.34
C GLY A 186 -9.13 20.13 1.03
N ALA A 187 -9.93 21.17 0.90
CA ALA A 187 -9.96 22.05 -0.27
C ALA A 187 -8.60 22.69 -0.59
N GLU A 188 -7.86 23.14 0.46
CA GLU A 188 -6.51 23.67 0.28
C GLU A 188 -5.54 22.59 -0.21
N PHE A 189 -5.64 21.37 0.31
CA PHE A 189 -4.85 20.23 -0.16
C PHE A 189 -5.11 19.92 -1.63
N TYR A 190 -6.38 19.79 -2.03
CA TYR A 190 -6.73 19.49 -3.42
C TYR A 190 -6.30 20.61 -4.37
N THR A 191 -6.34 21.86 -3.95
CA THR A 191 -5.83 22.98 -4.74
C THR A 191 -4.33 22.83 -5.02
N GLN A 192 -3.53 22.48 -4.00
CA GLN A 192 -2.08 22.30 -4.17
C GLN A 192 -1.76 21.04 -4.99
N ILE A 193 -2.45 19.93 -4.73
CA ILE A 193 -2.28 18.67 -5.46
C ILE A 193 -2.51 18.89 -6.96
N LEU A 194 -3.64 19.51 -7.32
CA LEU A 194 -3.98 19.77 -8.72
C LEU A 194 -3.01 20.75 -9.39
N LYS A 195 -2.49 21.71 -8.64
CA LYS A 195 -1.43 22.62 -9.13
C LYS A 195 -0.15 21.85 -9.43
N ASP A 196 0.33 21.01 -8.51
CA ASP A 196 1.54 20.20 -8.74
C ASP A 196 1.36 19.27 -9.94
N LEU A 197 0.23 18.58 -10.04
CA LEU A 197 -0.06 17.69 -11.18
C LEU A 197 -0.18 18.45 -12.51
N GLN A 198 -0.73 19.67 -12.51
CA GLN A 198 -0.76 20.51 -13.70
C GLN A 198 0.66 20.93 -14.13
N ASP A 199 1.52 21.28 -13.20
CA ASP A 199 2.93 21.58 -13.49
C ASP A 199 3.64 20.37 -14.11
N VAL A 200 3.40 19.16 -13.56
CA VAL A 200 3.92 17.89 -14.11
C VAL A 200 3.45 17.67 -15.55
N LEU A 201 2.18 17.84 -15.83
CA LEU A 201 1.62 17.63 -17.16
C LEU A 201 2.10 18.67 -18.20
N SER A 202 2.46 19.86 -17.73
CA SER A 202 3.03 20.93 -18.56
C SER A 202 4.53 20.78 -18.80
N SER A 203 5.20 19.87 -18.09
CA SER A 203 6.63 19.60 -18.23
C SER A 203 6.97 18.80 -19.48
N SER A 204 8.27 18.58 -19.72
CA SER A 204 8.78 17.71 -20.77
C SER A 204 8.87 16.23 -20.39
N LEU A 205 8.29 15.80 -19.27
CA LEU A 205 8.20 14.38 -18.93
C LEU A 205 7.51 13.58 -20.07
N PRO A 206 7.97 12.34 -20.32
CA PRO A 206 7.33 11.49 -21.34
C PRO A 206 5.93 11.06 -20.90
N GLU A 207 5.09 10.69 -21.86
CA GLU A 207 3.78 10.09 -21.57
C GLU A 207 3.92 8.75 -20.85
N LYS A 208 4.90 7.93 -21.26
CA LYS A 208 5.26 6.64 -20.64
C LYS A 208 6.77 6.56 -20.51
N GLN A 209 7.27 6.07 -19.39
CA GLN A 209 8.70 5.86 -19.19
C GLN A 209 9.21 4.67 -20.01
N GLY A 210 10.46 4.78 -20.47
CA GLY A 210 11.17 3.63 -21.06
C GLY A 210 11.59 2.60 -19.99
N ALA A 211 12.02 1.43 -20.44
CA ALA A 211 12.41 0.35 -19.52
C ALA A 211 13.55 0.72 -18.56
N SER A 212 14.49 1.60 -18.98
CA SER A 212 15.58 2.08 -18.12
C SER A 212 15.12 2.98 -16.97
N ASP A 213 13.97 3.62 -17.14
CA ASP A 213 13.40 4.58 -16.20
C ASP A 213 12.07 4.09 -15.60
N PHE A 214 11.81 2.78 -15.73
CA PHE A 214 10.64 2.15 -15.11
C PHE A 214 10.60 2.47 -13.60
N GLY A 215 9.42 2.86 -13.12
CA GLY A 215 9.23 3.33 -11.75
C GLY A 215 9.47 4.83 -11.53
N ARG A 216 9.96 5.58 -12.53
CA ARG A 216 9.95 7.04 -12.49
C ARG A 216 8.61 7.61 -12.93
N ALA A 217 8.30 8.81 -12.43
CA ALA A 217 7.08 9.53 -12.78
C ALA A 217 6.99 9.78 -14.29
N SER A 218 5.77 9.66 -14.83
CA SER A 218 5.42 9.94 -16.22
C SER A 218 4.17 10.81 -16.26
N LYS A 219 3.82 11.35 -17.44
CA LYS A 219 2.54 12.04 -17.60
C LYS A 219 1.35 11.10 -17.45
N ALA A 220 1.49 9.81 -17.83
CA ALA A 220 0.47 8.80 -17.58
C ALA A 220 0.23 8.62 -16.08
N ALA A 221 1.29 8.50 -15.28
CA ALA A 221 1.17 8.42 -13.82
C ALA A 221 0.51 9.66 -13.21
N ALA A 222 0.89 10.85 -13.70
CA ALA A 222 0.29 12.10 -13.24
C ALA A 222 -1.20 12.22 -13.62
N ARG A 223 -1.61 11.76 -14.81
CA ARG A 223 -3.03 11.74 -15.21
C ARG A 223 -3.83 10.70 -14.43
N HIS A 224 -3.28 9.51 -14.22
CA HIS A 224 -3.92 8.50 -13.38
C HIS A 224 -4.18 9.05 -11.97
N LEU A 225 -3.15 9.61 -11.33
CA LEU A 225 -3.29 10.23 -10.01
C LEU A 225 -4.30 11.38 -10.04
N ARG A 226 -4.27 12.25 -11.06
CA ARG A 226 -5.19 13.37 -11.17
C ARG A 226 -6.64 12.91 -11.39
N ALA A 227 -6.84 11.85 -12.16
CA ALA A 227 -8.15 11.22 -12.31
C ALA A 227 -8.70 10.74 -10.96
N LEU A 228 -7.86 10.04 -10.17
CA LEU A 228 -8.25 9.57 -8.84
C LEU A 228 -8.47 10.73 -7.84
N VAL A 229 -7.68 11.80 -7.95
CA VAL A 229 -7.84 13.05 -7.16
C VAL A 229 -9.18 13.72 -7.48
N TYR A 230 -9.52 13.91 -8.76
CA TYR A 230 -10.81 14.46 -9.17
C TYR A 230 -11.96 13.56 -8.73
N LEU A 231 -11.85 12.24 -8.96
CA LEU A 231 -12.85 11.28 -8.53
C LEU A 231 -13.12 11.39 -7.03
N THR A 232 -12.07 11.45 -6.21
CA THR A 232 -12.20 11.53 -4.75
C THR A 232 -12.76 12.87 -4.30
N ARG A 233 -12.33 13.99 -4.89
CA ARG A 233 -12.86 15.31 -4.59
C ARG A 233 -14.33 15.43 -4.98
N GLY A 234 -14.75 14.78 -6.06
CA GLY A 234 -16.13 14.78 -6.54
C GLY A 234 -17.17 14.29 -5.53
N TYR A 235 -16.74 13.54 -4.51
CA TYR A 235 -17.59 13.09 -3.40
C TYR A 235 -17.59 14.03 -2.17
N GLN A 236 -16.76 15.08 -2.19
CA GLN A 236 -16.66 15.99 -1.05
C GLN A 236 -17.67 17.14 -1.15
N ASP A 237 -17.95 17.80 -0.04
CA ASP A 237 -18.83 18.97 0.03
C ASP A 237 -18.27 20.21 -0.68
N TYR A 238 -16.97 20.23 -0.93
CA TYR A 238 -16.24 21.25 -1.71
C TYR A 238 -15.89 20.80 -3.14
N ALA A 239 -16.62 19.80 -3.68
CA ALA A 239 -16.42 19.32 -5.04
C ALA A 239 -16.66 20.39 -6.10
N ASP A 240 -15.89 20.33 -7.20
CA ASP A 240 -16.21 21.08 -8.42
C ASP A 240 -17.20 20.28 -9.27
N VAL A 241 -18.11 20.98 -9.91
CA VAL A 241 -19.16 20.39 -10.78
C VAL A 241 -18.58 19.53 -11.91
N ASN A 242 -17.35 19.79 -12.31
CA ASN A 242 -16.64 19.05 -13.37
C ASN A 242 -15.77 17.91 -12.85
N ASP A 243 -15.70 17.66 -11.55
CA ASP A 243 -14.76 16.68 -11.01
C ASP A 243 -14.91 15.29 -11.63
N PHE A 244 -16.11 14.76 -11.69
CA PHE A 244 -16.32 13.45 -12.31
C PHE A 244 -16.07 13.45 -13.83
N LYS A 245 -16.31 14.59 -14.49
CA LYS A 245 -15.95 14.74 -15.90
C LYS A 245 -14.43 14.74 -16.08
N ASN A 246 -13.73 15.51 -15.28
CA ASN A 246 -12.26 15.62 -15.35
C ASN A 246 -11.60 14.28 -14.98
N ALA A 247 -12.14 13.55 -13.98
CA ALA A 247 -11.70 12.21 -13.64
C ALA A 247 -11.83 11.25 -14.83
N TYR A 248 -12.99 11.25 -15.49
CA TYR A 248 -13.23 10.44 -16.67
C TYR A 248 -12.29 10.79 -17.83
N ASP A 249 -12.16 12.08 -18.14
CA ASP A 249 -11.34 12.55 -19.26
C ASP A 249 -9.85 12.20 -19.08
N ASP A 250 -9.29 12.38 -17.87
CA ASP A 250 -7.91 12.01 -17.60
C ASP A 250 -7.70 10.49 -17.64
N ALA A 251 -8.64 9.72 -17.10
CA ALA A 251 -8.56 8.25 -17.15
C ALA A 251 -8.63 7.75 -18.60
N MET A 252 -9.55 8.27 -19.42
CA MET A 252 -9.65 7.91 -20.83
C MET A 252 -8.41 8.34 -21.63
N TYR A 253 -7.81 9.48 -21.30
CA TYR A 253 -6.55 9.86 -21.93
C TYR A 253 -5.43 8.84 -21.67
N VAL A 254 -5.32 8.35 -20.41
CA VAL A 254 -4.34 7.30 -20.09
C VAL A 254 -4.62 6.04 -20.89
N ILE A 255 -5.87 5.61 -20.96
CA ILE A 255 -6.30 4.40 -21.68
C ILE A 255 -5.99 4.49 -23.18
N GLU A 256 -6.25 5.65 -23.80
CA GLU A 256 -6.24 5.77 -25.26
C GLU A 256 -4.92 6.33 -25.83
N LYS A 257 -4.17 7.12 -25.07
CA LYS A 257 -3.12 8.01 -25.62
C LYS A 257 -1.73 7.76 -25.11
N THR A 258 -1.55 7.01 -24.02
CA THR A 258 -0.22 6.88 -23.38
C THR A 258 0.56 5.64 -23.78
N GLY A 259 -0.05 4.74 -24.56
CA GLY A 259 0.57 3.49 -25.02
C GLY A 259 0.64 2.39 -23.94
N HIS A 260 -0.12 2.53 -22.85
CA HIS A 260 -0.38 1.43 -21.93
C HIS A 260 -1.51 0.55 -22.48
N SER A 261 -1.48 -0.75 -22.14
CA SER A 261 -2.51 -1.69 -22.56
C SER A 261 -2.77 -2.74 -21.47
N LEU A 262 -4.02 -3.19 -21.35
CA LEU A 262 -4.32 -4.36 -20.53
C LEU A 262 -3.60 -5.58 -21.12
N LEU A 263 -2.93 -6.36 -20.27
CA LEU A 263 -2.37 -7.62 -20.69
C LEU A 263 -3.49 -8.64 -20.92
N GLU A 264 -3.35 -9.48 -21.92
CA GLU A 264 -4.34 -10.48 -22.28
C GLU A 264 -4.56 -11.51 -21.16
N ASP A 265 -3.49 -11.98 -20.52
CA ASP A 265 -3.54 -12.90 -19.38
C ASP A 265 -3.24 -12.15 -18.08
N TYR A 266 -4.20 -12.16 -17.15
CA TYR A 266 -4.05 -11.59 -15.81
C TYR A 266 -2.84 -12.12 -15.04
N ALA A 267 -2.46 -13.40 -15.26
CA ALA A 267 -1.29 -13.97 -14.62
C ALA A 267 0.02 -13.26 -15.01
N MET A 268 0.07 -12.68 -16.21
CA MET A 268 1.24 -11.97 -16.70
C MET A 268 1.43 -10.60 -16.03
N VAL A 269 0.36 -10.01 -15.50
CA VAL A 269 0.41 -8.73 -14.73
C VAL A 269 1.24 -8.93 -13.46
N HIS A 270 1.06 -10.07 -12.80
CA HIS A 270 1.66 -10.36 -11.50
C HIS A 270 2.88 -11.29 -11.57
N ARG A 271 3.38 -11.59 -12.77
CA ARG A 271 4.57 -12.43 -12.92
C ARG A 271 5.82 -11.64 -12.60
N GLN A 272 6.61 -12.11 -11.62
CA GLN A 272 7.85 -11.46 -11.17
C GLN A 272 8.85 -11.20 -12.32
N SER A 273 8.94 -12.10 -13.32
CA SER A 273 9.80 -11.88 -14.48
C SER A 273 9.26 -10.86 -15.50
N ASN A 274 8.09 -10.26 -15.24
CA ASN A 274 7.40 -9.32 -16.13
C ASN A 274 6.88 -8.07 -15.39
N GLU A 275 7.62 -7.58 -14.40
CA GLU A 275 7.15 -6.45 -13.57
C GLU A 275 7.06 -5.14 -14.36
N ALA A 276 8.03 -4.89 -15.26
CA ALA A 276 7.99 -3.74 -16.17
C ALA A 276 7.12 -4.02 -17.41
N ASN A 277 5.84 -4.29 -17.21
CA ASN A 277 4.91 -4.59 -18.31
C ASN A 277 4.04 -3.38 -18.70
N ASP A 278 3.35 -3.52 -19.84
CA ASP A 278 2.57 -2.43 -20.44
C ASP A 278 1.32 -2.02 -19.62
N GLU A 279 0.88 -2.83 -18.67
CA GLU A 279 -0.25 -2.48 -17.80
C GLU A 279 0.18 -1.64 -16.60
N VAL A 280 1.44 -1.74 -16.15
CA VAL A 280 1.96 -0.99 -15.00
C VAL A 280 2.26 0.45 -15.40
N ILE A 281 1.66 1.40 -14.70
CA ILE A 281 1.80 2.85 -14.93
C ILE A 281 2.83 3.44 -13.98
N PHE A 282 2.84 3.00 -12.71
CA PHE A 282 3.78 3.47 -11.69
C PHE A 282 4.00 2.41 -10.61
N ALA A 283 5.26 2.20 -10.22
CA ALA A 283 5.64 1.21 -9.22
C ALA A 283 6.74 1.72 -8.31
N VAL A 284 6.83 1.15 -7.11
CA VAL A 284 7.97 1.30 -6.19
C VAL A 284 8.98 0.22 -6.51
N ASN A 285 10.13 0.61 -7.04
CA ASN A 285 11.11 -0.35 -7.52
C ASN A 285 11.98 -0.92 -6.39
N TYR A 286 12.21 -2.22 -6.48
CA TYR A 286 13.13 -2.98 -5.67
C TYR A 286 14.18 -3.66 -6.56
N ASN A 287 15.26 -4.12 -5.97
CA ASN A 287 16.31 -4.86 -6.70
C ASN A 287 16.85 -5.99 -5.83
N ASN A 288 17.62 -6.89 -6.42
CA ASN A 288 18.21 -8.05 -5.73
C ASN A 288 19.41 -7.71 -4.84
N SER A 289 19.68 -6.43 -4.57
CA SER A 289 20.77 -6.03 -3.69
C SER A 289 20.42 -6.26 -2.23
N THR A 290 21.19 -7.05 -1.53
CA THR A 290 20.94 -7.47 -0.13
C THR A 290 20.79 -6.33 0.88
N ASN A 291 21.22 -5.12 0.54
CA ASN A 291 21.22 -4.00 1.47
C ASN A 291 19.95 -3.12 1.41
N ASN A 292 19.09 -3.29 0.41
CA ASN A 292 17.91 -2.44 0.20
C ASN A 292 16.65 -3.20 -0.24
N ASN A 293 16.67 -4.53 -0.18
CA ASN A 293 15.53 -5.35 -0.52
C ASN A 293 14.75 -5.66 0.73
N ASN A 294 13.63 -5.04 0.88
CA ASN A 294 12.78 -5.25 2.03
C ASN A 294 11.30 -5.15 1.63
N ASN A 295 10.96 -5.65 0.44
CA ASN A 295 9.54 -5.74 0.11
C ASN A 295 8.90 -6.83 0.96
N GLN A 296 7.99 -6.42 1.82
CA GLN A 296 7.23 -7.30 2.70
C GLN A 296 5.79 -7.51 2.24
N GLN A 297 5.39 -6.98 1.09
CA GLN A 297 4.00 -7.05 0.63
C GLN A 297 3.48 -8.49 0.59
N SER A 298 4.26 -9.43 0.11
CA SER A 298 3.86 -10.84 0.08
C SER A 298 3.60 -11.40 1.47
N THR A 299 4.28 -10.91 2.50
CA THR A 299 4.19 -11.45 3.86
C THR A 299 2.94 -11.01 4.60
N TYR A 300 2.36 -9.86 4.24
CA TYR A 300 1.14 -9.35 4.88
C TYR A 300 -0.08 -10.24 4.62
N TYR A 301 -0.09 -10.94 3.49
CA TYR A 301 -1.22 -11.73 3.02
C TYR A 301 -0.95 -13.24 3.05
N LEU A 302 0.24 -13.67 3.47
CA LEU A 302 0.55 -15.08 3.62
C LEU A 302 -0.15 -15.68 4.83
N PHE A 303 -0.55 -16.92 4.69
CA PHE A 303 -1.01 -17.71 5.81
C PHE A 303 0.11 -17.85 6.84
N SER A 304 -0.16 -17.38 8.05
CA SER A 304 0.74 -17.54 9.18
C SER A 304 0.59 -18.95 9.75
N TYR A 305 1.61 -19.80 9.59
CA TYR A 305 1.69 -21.01 10.38
C TYR A 305 2.93 -20.96 11.27
N ARG A 306 2.80 -21.52 12.44
CA ARG A 306 3.89 -21.47 13.43
C ARG A 306 4.82 -22.68 13.27
N GLU A 307 6.11 -22.40 13.36
CA GLU A 307 7.13 -23.40 13.62
C GLU A 307 6.75 -24.22 14.86
N GLY A 308 6.82 -25.53 14.76
CA GLY A 308 6.46 -26.45 15.85
C GLY A 308 5.09 -27.10 15.71
N TRP A 309 4.31 -26.81 14.68
CA TRP A 309 3.23 -27.69 14.30
C TRP A 309 3.85 -28.99 13.79
N GLU A 310 3.47 -30.10 14.44
CA GLU A 310 4.04 -31.41 14.12
C GLU A 310 3.93 -31.72 12.63
N GLY A 311 5.06 -31.95 11.97
CA GLY A 311 5.14 -32.19 10.54
C GLY A 311 5.28 -30.96 9.65
N LEU A 312 5.32 -29.73 10.22
CA LEU A 312 5.55 -28.50 9.48
C LEU A 312 6.94 -27.92 9.81
N ALA A 313 7.87 -27.99 8.87
CA ALA A 313 9.13 -27.26 8.97
C ALA A 313 8.98 -25.87 8.31
N LYS A 314 9.64 -24.85 8.86
CA LYS A 314 9.83 -23.59 8.15
C LYS A 314 10.42 -23.91 6.77
N SER A 315 9.67 -23.67 5.74
CA SER A 315 10.24 -23.62 4.41
C SER A 315 10.41 -22.17 4.02
N ASN A 316 11.52 -21.82 3.43
CA ASN A 316 11.81 -20.49 2.88
C ASN A 316 10.75 -20.01 1.88
N PHE A 317 9.78 -20.83 1.56
CA PHE A 317 8.82 -20.60 0.51
C PHE A 317 7.40 -20.31 1.00
N TYR A 318 6.98 -20.86 2.15
CA TYR A 318 5.59 -20.81 2.59
C TYR A 318 5.40 -20.42 4.06
N ALA A 319 6.48 -20.42 4.83
CA ALA A 319 6.41 -20.18 6.26
C ALA A 319 6.65 -18.71 6.57
N ASN A 320 5.68 -18.10 7.17
CA ASN A 320 5.85 -16.81 7.78
C ASN A 320 5.00 -16.70 9.03
N ASP A 321 5.58 -16.16 10.11
CA ASP A 321 4.86 -15.86 11.34
C ASP A 321 4.01 -14.58 11.25
N TYR A 322 3.95 -13.94 10.09
CA TYR A 322 3.35 -12.63 9.91
C TYR A 322 2.30 -12.65 8.80
N GLY A 323 1.07 -12.94 9.12
CA GLY A 323 -0.07 -12.60 8.30
C GLY A 323 -0.84 -11.50 9.01
N ASP A 324 -0.98 -10.32 8.41
CA ASP A 324 -1.69 -9.19 9.03
C ASP A 324 -3.07 -8.97 8.43
N ALA A 325 -3.30 -9.45 7.24
CA ALA A 325 -4.59 -9.35 6.56
C ALA A 325 -4.93 -10.65 5.84
N MET A 326 -6.16 -11.08 6.00
CA MET A 326 -6.73 -12.21 5.26
C MET A 326 -7.94 -11.75 4.45
N PRO A 327 -8.24 -12.41 3.34
CA PRO A 327 -9.46 -12.16 2.60
C PRO A 327 -10.70 -12.50 3.45
N SER A 328 -11.77 -11.72 3.31
CA SER A 328 -13.07 -12.09 3.87
C SER A 328 -13.73 -13.21 3.07
N LYS A 329 -14.70 -13.91 3.67
CA LYS A 329 -15.52 -14.91 2.97
C LYS A 329 -16.21 -14.32 1.75
N TYR A 330 -16.69 -13.08 1.84
CA TYR A 330 -17.31 -12.37 0.74
C TYR A 330 -16.40 -12.31 -0.50
N LEU A 331 -15.14 -11.92 -0.33
CA LEU A 331 -14.22 -11.84 -1.47
C LEU A 331 -14.10 -13.18 -2.20
N TYR A 332 -13.96 -14.26 -1.47
CA TYR A 332 -13.82 -15.59 -2.08
C TYR A 332 -15.07 -16.03 -2.83
N THR A 333 -16.23 -15.81 -2.25
CA THR A 333 -17.51 -16.23 -2.85
C THR A 333 -17.94 -15.31 -4.00
N SER A 334 -17.28 -14.16 -4.16
CA SER A 334 -17.53 -13.22 -5.27
C SER A 334 -16.89 -13.65 -6.58
N PHE A 335 -15.89 -14.53 -6.55
CA PHE A 335 -15.26 -15.05 -7.78
C PHE A 335 -16.07 -16.18 -8.42
N ASP A 336 -16.19 -16.16 -9.74
CA ASP A 336 -16.50 -17.36 -10.51
C ASP A 336 -15.23 -18.20 -10.70
N TRP A 337 -14.97 -19.11 -9.76
CA TRP A 337 -13.74 -19.90 -9.73
C TRP A 337 -13.52 -20.78 -10.96
N LYS A 338 -14.54 -20.99 -11.78
CA LYS A 338 -14.43 -21.77 -13.02
C LYS A 338 -14.00 -20.93 -14.21
N LYS A 339 -14.37 -19.65 -14.20
CA LYS A 339 -14.26 -18.77 -15.37
C LYS A 339 -13.37 -17.57 -15.15
N ASP A 340 -13.28 -17.09 -13.91
CA ASP A 340 -12.48 -15.90 -13.57
C ASP A 340 -11.04 -16.28 -13.27
N ARG A 341 -10.15 -15.98 -14.20
CA ARG A 341 -8.71 -16.22 -14.09
C ARG A 341 -8.09 -15.57 -12.86
N ARG A 342 -8.67 -14.48 -12.39
CA ARG A 342 -8.17 -13.72 -11.24
C ARG A 342 -8.23 -14.53 -9.95
N ALA A 343 -9.21 -15.41 -9.80
CA ALA A 343 -9.33 -16.26 -8.62
C ALA A 343 -8.08 -17.13 -8.43
N GLU A 344 -7.67 -17.85 -9.46
CA GLU A 344 -6.52 -18.75 -9.39
C GLU A 344 -5.17 -18.02 -9.33
N VAL A 345 -5.08 -16.79 -9.89
CA VAL A 345 -3.86 -15.98 -9.83
C VAL A 345 -3.74 -15.27 -8.50
N THR A 346 -4.84 -14.74 -7.98
CA THR A 346 -4.86 -14.01 -6.71
C THR A 346 -4.54 -14.94 -5.55
N PHE A 347 -5.08 -16.16 -5.56
CA PHE A 347 -4.93 -17.09 -4.45
C PHE A 347 -4.03 -18.26 -4.82
N MET A 348 -3.39 -18.85 -3.81
CA MET A 348 -2.69 -20.12 -3.96
C MET A 348 -3.70 -21.22 -4.24
N SER A 349 -3.74 -21.68 -5.48
CA SER A 349 -4.69 -22.68 -5.96
C SER A 349 -3.95 -23.84 -6.65
N PRO A 350 -4.42 -25.09 -6.54
CA PRO A 350 -3.85 -26.21 -7.26
C PRO A 350 -3.98 -26.09 -8.79
N LEU A 351 -4.86 -25.21 -9.27
CA LEU A 351 -5.04 -24.93 -10.71
C LEU A 351 -3.89 -24.11 -11.31
N ASN A 352 -3.05 -23.54 -10.47
CA ASN A 352 -1.95 -22.70 -10.92
C ASN A 352 -0.76 -23.54 -11.42
N GLY A 353 -0.59 -23.63 -12.72
CA GLY A 353 0.47 -24.37 -13.39
C GLY A 353 1.84 -23.69 -13.41
N ASP A 354 2.28 -23.02 -12.34
CA ASP A 354 3.66 -22.52 -12.30
C ASP A 354 4.66 -23.66 -12.23
N PRO A 355 5.78 -23.57 -12.96
CA PRO A 355 6.83 -24.56 -12.89
C PRO A 355 7.37 -24.67 -11.46
N ALA A 356 7.72 -25.88 -11.09
CA ALA A 356 8.38 -26.17 -9.83
C ALA A 356 9.61 -25.26 -9.64
N THR A 357 9.70 -24.61 -8.50
CA THR A 357 10.87 -23.81 -8.12
C THR A 357 11.80 -24.68 -7.29
N SER A 358 13.07 -24.76 -7.68
CA SER A 358 14.09 -25.49 -6.91
C SER A 358 14.78 -24.52 -5.94
N VAL A 359 14.69 -24.80 -4.65
CA VAL A 359 15.40 -24.09 -3.60
C VAL A 359 16.15 -25.12 -2.77
N ASP A 360 17.44 -24.93 -2.52
CA ASP A 360 18.31 -25.82 -1.75
C ASP A 360 18.30 -27.29 -2.24
N GLY A 361 18.22 -27.49 -3.56
CA GLY A 361 18.16 -28.82 -4.18
C GLY A 361 16.83 -29.55 -4.00
N ARG A 362 15.80 -28.86 -3.51
CA ARG A 362 14.44 -29.35 -3.35
C ARG A 362 13.53 -28.64 -4.34
N THR A 363 12.67 -29.39 -4.99
CA THR A 363 11.71 -28.86 -5.95
C THR A 363 10.36 -28.65 -5.28
N TYR A 364 9.90 -27.40 -5.23
CA TYR A 364 8.60 -27.02 -4.69
C TYR A 364 7.70 -26.57 -5.83
N GLY A 365 6.61 -27.30 -6.04
CA GLY A 365 5.53 -26.86 -6.94
C GLY A 365 4.48 -26.07 -6.15
N ARG A 366 3.66 -25.27 -6.84
CA ARG A 366 2.47 -24.63 -6.23
C ARG A 366 1.60 -25.61 -5.45
N ASN A 367 1.47 -26.81 -5.99
CA ASN A 367 0.71 -27.90 -5.37
C ASN A 367 1.37 -28.48 -4.12
N ALA A 368 2.64 -28.18 -3.86
CA ALA A 368 3.35 -28.76 -2.70
C ALA A 368 2.71 -28.33 -1.38
N PHE A 369 2.20 -27.10 -1.30
CA PHE A 369 1.53 -26.63 -0.09
C PHE A 369 0.09 -27.17 0.04
N MET A 370 -0.55 -27.46 -1.08
CA MET A 370 -1.96 -27.81 -1.11
C MET A 370 -2.22 -29.32 -1.21
N ASN A 371 -1.35 -30.06 -1.88
CA ASN A 371 -1.55 -31.48 -2.15
C ASN A 371 -0.37 -32.38 -1.75
N THR A 372 0.84 -31.82 -1.68
CA THR A 372 2.03 -32.60 -1.33
C THR A 372 2.96 -31.69 -0.54
N THR A 373 3.34 -32.15 0.60
CA THR A 373 4.23 -31.41 1.45
C THR A 373 5.57 -32.07 1.54
N GLN A 374 6.58 -31.30 1.27
CA GLN A 374 7.87 -31.62 1.81
C GLN A 374 7.97 -30.94 3.17
N LEU A 375 7.65 -31.66 4.20
CA LEU A 375 7.66 -31.19 5.57
C LEU A 375 8.72 -31.95 6.33
N GLY A 376 9.57 -31.18 6.98
CA GLY A 376 10.65 -31.73 7.77
C GLY A 376 11.75 -32.39 6.94
N SER A 377 12.85 -32.68 7.59
CA SER A 377 14.02 -33.38 7.07
C SER A 377 13.79 -34.88 6.92
N SER A 378 12.65 -35.33 6.44
CA SER A 378 12.46 -36.72 6.13
C SER A 378 13.33 -37.09 4.94
N SER A 379 14.32 -37.89 5.17
CA SER A 379 15.24 -38.43 4.16
C SER A 379 14.55 -39.37 3.16
N THR A 380 13.26 -39.54 3.22
CA THR A 380 12.51 -40.54 2.44
C THR A 380 11.80 -39.96 1.19
N GLY A 381 11.81 -38.64 1.01
CA GLY A 381 11.29 -38.03 -0.23
C GLY A 381 9.80 -38.21 -0.50
N VAL A 382 9.03 -38.73 0.46
CA VAL A 382 7.58 -38.89 0.33
C VAL A 382 6.91 -37.59 0.79
N ALA A 383 6.25 -36.95 -0.14
CA ALA A 383 5.48 -35.76 0.12
C ALA A 383 4.12 -36.16 0.73
N ASP A 384 3.93 -35.85 2.01
CA ASP A 384 2.64 -35.97 2.66
C ASP A 384 1.86 -34.65 2.57
N THR A 385 0.58 -34.74 2.27
CA THR A 385 -0.32 -33.57 2.29
C THR A 385 -0.63 -33.22 3.75
N VAL A 386 -0.35 -32.00 4.14
CA VAL A 386 -0.57 -31.54 5.52
C VAL A 386 -1.78 -30.61 5.63
N ILE A 387 -1.99 -29.76 4.65
CA ILE A 387 -3.15 -28.88 4.59
C ILE A 387 -3.89 -29.14 3.28
N HIS A 388 -5.15 -29.49 3.39
CA HIS A 388 -6.05 -29.61 2.27
C HIS A 388 -6.92 -28.36 2.19
N PHE A 389 -6.68 -27.55 1.17
CA PHE A 389 -7.65 -26.54 0.78
C PHE A 389 -8.60 -27.14 -0.25
N PRO A 390 -9.91 -26.84 -0.19
CA PRO A 390 -10.84 -27.34 -1.17
C PRO A 390 -10.46 -26.86 -2.57
N VAL A 391 -10.45 -27.82 -3.51
CA VAL A 391 -10.19 -27.53 -4.91
C VAL A 391 -11.52 -27.26 -5.60
N PRO A 392 -11.65 -26.21 -6.41
CA PRO A 392 -12.81 -26.03 -7.25
C PRO A 392 -12.97 -27.23 -8.19
N THR A 393 -14.13 -27.89 -8.18
CA THR A 393 -14.51 -28.92 -9.14
C THR A 393 -15.49 -28.33 -10.15
N GLU A 394 -15.85 -29.10 -11.19
CA GLU A 394 -16.90 -28.67 -12.12
C GLU A 394 -18.26 -28.44 -11.41
N GLU A 395 -18.45 -29.03 -10.24
CA GLU A 395 -19.66 -28.90 -9.43
C GLU A 395 -19.55 -27.84 -8.33
N GLY A 396 -18.39 -27.19 -8.18
CA GLY A 396 -18.08 -26.24 -7.12
C GLY A 396 -16.91 -26.69 -6.26
N PHE A 397 -16.78 -26.14 -5.04
CA PHE A 397 -15.77 -26.59 -4.10
C PHE A 397 -16.16 -27.93 -3.46
N ARG A 398 -15.23 -28.88 -3.36
CA ARG A 398 -15.41 -30.04 -2.53
C ARG A 398 -15.54 -29.61 -1.07
N VAL A 399 -16.65 -29.97 -0.45
CA VAL A 399 -16.86 -29.78 0.98
C VAL A 399 -16.48 -31.09 1.69
N TYR A 400 -15.57 -31.01 2.64
CA TYR A 400 -15.21 -32.12 3.48
C TYR A 400 -16.19 -32.22 4.66
N SER A 401 -16.68 -33.41 4.96
CA SER A 401 -17.53 -33.60 6.12
C SER A 401 -16.75 -33.36 7.43
N LYS A 402 -17.47 -33.05 8.50
CA LYS A 402 -16.83 -32.90 9.83
C LYS A 402 -16.06 -34.18 10.23
N ALA A 403 -16.56 -35.36 9.87
CA ALA A 403 -15.85 -36.61 10.15
C ALA A 403 -14.51 -36.72 9.40
N GLU A 404 -14.44 -36.25 8.15
CA GLU A 404 -13.20 -36.23 7.37
C GLU A 404 -12.20 -35.19 7.98
N GLN A 405 -12.70 -34.05 8.41
CA GLN A 405 -11.90 -33.03 9.08
C GLN A 405 -11.34 -33.54 10.40
N ASP A 406 -12.19 -34.11 11.25
CA ASP A 406 -11.81 -34.66 12.53
C ASP A 406 -10.81 -35.81 12.39
N ALA A 407 -11.01 -36.69 11.40
CA ALA A 407 -10.08 -37.78 11.10
C ALA A 407 -8.73 -37.26 10.61
N ALA A 408 -8.71 -36.22 9.76
CA ALA A 408 -7.48 -35.60 9.30
C ALA A 408 -6.75 -34.89 10.43
N ASN A 409 -7.48 -34.17 11.28
CA ASN A 409 -6.92 -33.45 12.42
C ASN A 409 -6.38 -34.38 13.52
N ALA A 410 -6.91 -35.62 13.62
CA ALA A 410 -6.43 -36.64 14.55
C ALA A 410 -5.25 -37.46 14.01
N ALA A 411 -4.93 -37.35 12.73
CA ALA A 411 -3.83 -38.08 12.12
C ALA A 411 -2.47 -37.47 12.51
N SER A 412 -1.43 -38.33 12.63
CA SER A 412 -0.05 -37.90 12.84
C SER A 412 0.82 -38.38 11.67
N PRO A 413 1.59 -37.48 11.00
CA PRO A 413 1.63 -36.02 11.18
C PRO A 413 0.28 -35.37 10.85
N MET A 414 0.00 -34.24 11.50
CA MET A 414 -1.29 -33.55 11.41
C MET A 414 -1.63 -33.21 9.97
N LYS A 415 -2.82 -33.63 9.53
CA LYS A 415 -3.39 -33.29 8.23
C LYS A 415 -4.58 -32.37 8.46
N PHE A 416 -4.52 -31.15 7.96
CA PHE A 416 -5.61 -30.21 8.04
C PHE A 416 -6.47 -30.31 6.79
N ILE A 417 -7.76 -30.43 6.96
CA ILE A 417 -8.74 -30.17 5.93
C ILE A 417 -9.41 -28.84 6.28
N TYR A 418 -9.18 -27.84 5.47
CA TYR A 418 -9.86 -26.56 5.55
C TYR A 418 -11.07 -26.61 4.61
N ASN A 419 -12.26 -26.49 5.18
CA ASN A 419 -13.43 -26.29 4.35
C ASN A 419 -13.54 -24.84 3.96
N TYR A 420 -13.40 -24.62 2.67
CA TYR A 420 -13.79 -23.35 2.10
C TYR A 420 -15.28 -23.19 2.33
N PRO A 421 -15.74 -22.04 2.82
CA PRO A 421 -17.16 -21.82 2.98
C PRO A 421 -17.84 -21.90 1.61
N SER A 422 -18.54 -22.99 1.37
CA SER A 422 -19.24 -23.26 0.10
C SER A 422 -20.62 -22.63 0.03
N GLY A 423 -21.03 -21.92 1.07
CA GLY A 423 -22.32 -21.26 1.15
C GLY A 423 -22.24 -19.75 0.91
N SER A 424 -23.39 -19.08 1.01
CA SER A 424 -23.46 -17.64 1.08
C SER A 424 -22.57 -17.11 2.20
N TYR A 425 -21.90 -15.96 2.00
CA TYR A 425 -21.18 -15.27 3.08
C TYR A 425 -22.08 -14.95 4.29
N LYS A 426 -23.39 -14.96 4.12
CA LYS A 426 -24.40 -14.79 5.19
C LYS A 426 -24.55 -16.02 6.09
N ASP A 427 -24.18 -17.19 5.59
CA ASP A 427 -24.23 -18.45 6.34
C ASP A 427 -22.90 -18.78 7.03
N CYS A 428 -22.07 -17.79 7.24
CA CYS A 428 -20.76 -17.91 7.88
C CYS A 428 -20.91 -18.25 9.36
N SER A 429 -20.04 -19.14 9.84
CA SER A 429 -19.92 -19.49 11.26
C SER A 429 -18.50 -19.28 11.76
N GLU A 430 -18.26 -19.36 13.07
CA GLU A 430 -16.91 -19.32 13.63
C GLU A 430 -16.01 -20.41 13.03
N ASP A 431 -16.57 -21.59 12.76
CA ASP A 431 -15.85 -22.73 12.17
C ASP A 431 -15.33 -22.45 10.75
N ASP A 432 -15.93 -21.50 10.03
CA ASP A 432 -15.46 -21.09 8.70
C ASP A 432 -14.16 -20.27 8.73
N TYR A 433 -13.83 -19.69 9.88
CA TYR A 433 -12.64 -18.85 10.05
C TYR A 433 -11.58 -19.47 10.96
N PHE A 434 -11.91 -20.52 11.72
CA PHE A 434 -11.01 -21.07 12.71
C PHE A 434 -10.64 -22.52 12.41
N ILE A 435 -9.36 -22.83 12.50
CA ILE A 435 -8.89 -24.19 12.67
C ILE A 435 -8.83 -24.46 14.17
N THR A 436 -9.81 -25.17 14.71
CA THR A 436 -9.78 -25.63 16.08
C THR A 436 -8.98 -26.93 16.20
N GLY A 437 -8.14 -27.04 17.21
CA GLY A 437 -7.50 -28.33 17.58
C GLY A 437 -6.09 -28.55 17.07
N LEU A 438 -5.37 -27.50 16.66
CA LEU A 438 -3.94 -27.59 16.41
C LEU A 438 -3.19 -27.97 17.68
N GLN A 439 -2.58 -29.17 17.73
CA GLN A 439 -1.81 -29.63 18.89
C GLN A 439 -0.72 -28.62 19.25
N GLY A 440 -0.70 -28.21 20.51
CA GLY A 440 0.30 -27.31 21.06
C GLY A 440 -0.05 -25.82 21.01
N ASN A 441 -1.18 -25.44 20.45
CA ASN A 441 -1.61 -24.06 20.42
C ASN A 441 -3.04 -23.91 20.97
N SER A 442 -3.16 -23.28 22.12
CA SER A 442 -4.46 -22.91 22.70
C SER A 442 -5.09 -21.70 22.01
N SER A 443 -4.49 -21.18 20.95
CA SER A 443 -4.94 -20.01 20.26
C SER A 443 -5.69 -20.34 18.98
N THR A 444 -6.73 -19.66 18.79
CA THR A 444 -7.60 -19.51 17.63
C THR A 444 -6.82 -18.96 16.43
N THR A 445 -5.96 -19.76 15.82
CA THR A 445 -5.29 -19.37 14.59
C THR A 445 -6.23 -19.63 13.41
N ARG A 446 -6.46 -18.62 12.61
CA ARG A 446 -7.25 -18.72 11.38
C ARG A 446 -6.41 -19.26 10.24
N ALA A 447 -7.01 -20.07 9.38
CA ALA A 447 -6.42 -20.47 8.12
C ALA A 447 -7.21 -19.85 6.97
N TRP A 448 -6.49 -19.46 5.95
CA TRP A 448 -7.07 -18.92 4.72
C TRP A 448 -6.22 -19.31 3.51
N LEU A 449 -6.79 -19.23 2.30
CA LEU A 449 -5.98 -19.34 1.09
C LEU A 449 -5.00 -18.18 1.01
N PRO A 450 -3.68 -18.43 1.01
CA PRO A 450 -2.70 -17.36 0.88
C PRO A 450 -2.88 -16.58 -0.41
N VAL A 451 -2.69 -15.27 -0.35
CA VAL A 451 -2.68 -14.42 -1.54
C VAL A 451 -1.37 -14.65 -2.28
N TYR A 452 -1.48 -15.18 -3.49
CA TYR A 452 -0.32 -15.63 -4.27
C TYR A 452 0.23 -14.58 -5.23
N LYS A 453 -0.60 -13.68 -5.73
CA LYS A 453 -0.18 -12.71 -6.75
C LYS A 453 0.99 -11.80 -6.35
N PHE A 454 1.25 -11.64 -5.06
CA PHE A 454 2.39 -10.89 -4.53
C PHE A 454 3.60 -11.77 -4.21
N LYS A 455 3.50 -13.07 -4.44
CA LYS A 455 4.58 -13.98 -4.07
C LYS A 455 5.88 -13.62 -4.78
N ASP A 456 6.93 -13.52 -3.99
CA ASP A 456 8.30 -13.30 -4.43
C ASP A 456 9.06 -14.62 -4.36
N ALA A 457 9.39 -15.18 -5.53
CA ALA A 457 10.14 -16.43 -5.62
C ALA A 457 11.62 -16.28 -5.19
N GLY A 458 12.13 -15.05 -5.18
CA GLY A 458 13.49 -14.72 -4.75
C GLY A 458 13.61 -14.39 -3.25
N THR A 459 12.50 -14.34 -2.52
CA THR A 459 12.54 -14.04 -1.10
C THR A 459 13.10 -15.22 -0.34
N LEU A 460 14.30 -15.06 0.20
CA LEU A 460 14.87 -15.96 1.18
C LEU A 460 14.29 -15.62 2.55
N TYR A 461 13.37 -16.44 3.03
CA TYR A 461 12.95 -16.39 4.42
C TYR A 461 14.06 -17.02 5.26
N GLY A 462 14.80 -16.23 6.01
CA GLY A 462 15.96 -16.70 6.77
C GLY A 462 15.60 -17.80 7.76
N GLU A 463 16.46 -18.82 7.84
CA GLU A 463 16.32 -19.96 8.75
C GLU A 463 16.36 -19.60 10.25
N SER A 464 16.74 -18.39 10.59
CA SER A 464 16.87 -17.90 11.97
C SER A 464 16.19 -16.55 12.15
N GLY A 465 14.88 -16.53 12.03
CA GLY A 465 14.03 -15.48 12.64
C GLY A 465 14.24 -14.05 12.19
N GLY A 466 14.90 -13.78 11.07
CA GLY A 466 15.39 -12.44 10.91
C GLY A 466 14.93 -11.67 9.67
N SER A 467 14.91 -12.21 8.51
CA SER A 467 14.84 -11.30 7.35
C SER A 467 13.96 -11.84 6.24
N GLN A 468 12.81 -11.22 6.11
CA GLN A 468 11.88 -11.45 5.01
C GLN A 468 12.08 -10.35 3.99
N TYR A 469 13.04 -10.54 3.10
CA TYR A 469 13.37 -9.54 2.10
C TYR A 469 12.89 -9.99 0.74
N GLY A 470 11.88 -9.29 0.20
CA GLY A 470 11.43 -9.46 -1.16
C GLY A 470 12.11 -8.48 -2.11
N SER A 471 12.22 -8.86 -3.37
CA SER A 471 12.80 -8.06 -4.44
C SER A 471 11.77 -7.61 -5.48
N ARG A 472 10.51 -7.99 -5.31
CA ARG A 472 9.44 -7.60 -6.21
C ARG A 472 9.10 -6.12 -6.09
N ASP A 473 8.74 -5.51 -7.21
CA ASP A 473 8.22 -4.16 -7.23
C ASP A 473 6.80 -4.10 -6.64
N ILE A 474 6.48 -2.99 -5.96
CA ILE A 474 5.11 -2.72 -5.51
C ILE A 474 4.41 -1.87 -6.56
N VAL A 475 3.44 -2.44 -7.24
CA VAL A 475 2.63 -1.72 -8.23
C VAL A 475 1.68 -0.78 -7.49
N LEU A 476 1.79 0.53 -7.76
CA LEU A 476 0.90 1.55 -7.19
C LEU A 476 -0.23 1.92 -8.14
N PHE A 477 0.07 2.05 -9.45
CA PHE A 477 -0.92 2.37 -10.47
C PHE A 477 -0.80 1.41 -11.64
N ARG A 478 -1.94 0.87 -12.08
CA ARG A 478 -2.03 0.06 -13.30
C ARG A 478 -3.31 0.35 -14.09
N LEU A 479 -3.27 0.03 -15.35
CA LEU A 479 -4.30 0.43 -16.32
C LEU A 479 -5.70 -0.10 -15.97
N ALA A 480 -5.81 -1.30 -15.39
CA ALA A 480 -7.10 -1.82 -14.97
C ALA A 480 -7.76 -0.93 -13.90
N GLU A 481 -6.99 -0.37 -12.96
CA GLU A 481 -7.53 0.62 -12.02
C GLU A 481 -7.98 1.89 -12.76
N THR A 482 -7.24 2.32 -13.78
CA THR A 482 -7.65 3.49 -14.60
C THR A 482 -9.01 3.26 -15.28
N TYR A 483 -9.25 2.06 -15.79
CA TYR A 483 -10.57 1.68 -16.33
C TYR A 483 -11.66 1.75 -15.27
N LEU A 484 -11.39 1.28 -14.05
CA LEU A 484 -12.37 1.29 -12.97
C LEU A 484 -12.60 2.70 -12.39
N ILE A 485 -11.60 3.58 -12.42
CA ILE A 485 -11.78 5.03 -12.16
C ILE A 485 -12.70 5.65 -13.22
N ALA A 486 -12.48 5.34 -14.50
CA ALA A 486 -13.33 5.81 -15.59
C ALA A 486 -14.76 5.29 -15.48
N ALA A 487 -14.94 4.01 -15.13
CA ALA A 487 -16.25 3.41 -14.92
C ALA A 487 -17.03 4.11 -13.80
N GLU A 488 -16.39 4.34 -12.63
CA GLU A 488 -17.00 5.03 -11.51
C GLU A 488 -17.38 6.49 -11.86
N ALA A 489 -16.45 7.21 -12.49
CA ALA A 489 -16.71 8.57 -12.95
C ALA A 489 -17.86 8.63 -13.95
N ALA A 490 -17.99 7.65 -14.85
CA ALA A 490 -19.09 7.54 -15.79
C ALA A 490 -20.43 7.27 -15.08
N VAL A 491 -20.45 6.40 -14.07
CA VAL A 491 -21.64 6.17 -13.23
C VAL A 491 -22.09 7.48 -12.58
N MET A 492 -21.17 8.22 -11.97
CA MET A 492 -21.47 9.50 -11.32
C MET A 492 -21.95 10.59 -12.30
N LYS A 493 -21.49 10.53 -13.55
CA LYS A 493 -21.99 11.37 -14.65
C LYS A 493 -23.32 10.90 -15.24
N LYS A 494 -23.84 9.76 -14.79
CA LYS A 494 -25.03 9.08 -15.35
C LYS A 494 -24.83 8.66 -16.82
N ASP A 495 -23.62 8.32 -17.19
CA ASP A 495 -23.20 7.86 -18.51
C ASP A 495 -23.01 6.33 -18.50
N ASN A 496 -24.12 5.61 -18.56
CA ASN A 496 -24.10 4.15 -18.44
C ASN A 496 -23.40 3.46 -19.61
N VAL A 497 -23.37 4.06 -20.79
CA VAL A 497 -22.71 3.47 -21.97
C VAL A 497 -21.21 3.36 -21.71
N ASN A 498 -20.59 4.44 -21.24
CA ASN A 498 -19.18 4.46 -20.92
C ASN A 498 -18.86 3.70 -19.63
N ALA A 499 -19.76 3.67 -18.65
CA ALA A 499 -19.61 2.83 -17.46
C ALA A 499 -19.52 1.34 -17.82
N LEU A 500 -20.44 0.85 -18.67
CA LEU A 500 -20.42 -0.54 -19.18
C LEU A 500 -19.16 -0.84 -20.00
N LEU A 501 -18.74 0.08 -20.86
CA LEU A 501 -17.54 -0.09 -21.67
C LEU A 501 -16.30 -0.30 -20.77
N CYS A 502 -16.13 0.56 -19.77
CA CYS A 502 -14.95 0.55 -18.93
C CYS A 502 -14.92 -0.65 -17.98
N ILE A 503 -16.03 -0.97 -17.30
CA ILE A 503 -16.08 -2.09 -16.37
C ILE A 503 -15.93 -3.43 -17.09
N ASN A 504 -16.57 -3.59 -18.26
CA ASN A 504 -16.49 -4.80 -19.05
C ASN A 504 -15.13 -5.02 -19.70
N ALA A 505 -14.35 -3.97 -20.00
CA ALA A 505 -12.98 -4.14 -20.47
C ALA A 505 -12.11 -4.91 -19.48
N VAL A 506 -12.25 -4.61 -18.17
CA VAL A 506 -11.54 -5.33 -17.10
C VAL A 506 -12.10 -6.75 -16.94
N ARG A 507 -13.42 -6.88 -16.95
CA ARG A 507 -14.10 -8.16 -16.74
C ARG A 507 -13.85 -9.14 -17.87
N GLU A 508 -13.85 -8.70 -19.13
CA GLU A 508 -13.53 -9.53 -20.29
C GLU A 508 -12.10 -10.07 -20.25
N ARG A 509 -11.13 -9.22 -19.85
CA ARG A 509 -9.74 -9.66 -19.66
C ARG A 509 -9.60 -10.71 -18.57
N ALA A 510 -10.47 -10.71 -17.55
CA ALA A 510 -10.45 -11.67 -16.45
C ALA A 510 -10.84 -13.11 -16.87
N MET A 511 -11.39 -13.33 -18.06
CA MET A 511 -11.70 -14.66 -18.57
C MET A 511 -10.45 -15.50 -18.83
N HIS A 512 -10.56 -16.82 -18.67
CA HIS A 512 -9.44 -17.74 -18.73
C HIS A 512 -8.71 -17.76 -20.07
N ASN A 513 -9.46 -17.79 -21.13
CA ASN A 513 -8.98 -17.65 -22.51
C ASN A 513 -10.18 -17.42 -23.45
N ALA A 514 -9.90 -17.09 -24.70
CA ALA A 514 -10.94 -16.82 -25.70
C ALA A 514 -11.90 -17.98 -25.98
N LYS A 515 -11.57 -19.21 -25.53
CA LYS A 515 -12.42 -20.41 -25.69
C LYS A 515 -13.33 -20.65 -24.50
N GLU A 516 -12.96 -20.17 -23.32
CA GLU A 516 -13.74 -20.31 -22.09
C GLU A 516 -14.61 -19.08 -21.87
N GLN A 517 -15.38 -18.78 -22.89
CA GLN A 517 -16.33 -17.67 -22.83
C GLN A 517 -17.45 -17.99 -21.86
N GLY A 518 -17.65 -17.15 -20.88
CA GLY A 518 -18.78 -17.35 -20.00
C GLY A 518 -18.77 -16.61 -18.69
N LEU A 519 -17.73 -15.79 -18.38
CA LEU A 519 -17.88 -14.82 -17.34
C LEU A 519 -18.89 -13.76 -17.80
N ALA A 520 -20.02 -13.66 -17.09
CA ALA A 520 -21.09 -12.76 -17.50
C ALA A 520 -20.60 -11.30 -17.49
N LYS A 521 -20.81 -10.60 -18.61
CA LYS A 521 -20.62 -9.15 -18.66
C LYS A 521 -21.68 -8.47 -17.80
N TYR A 522 -21.33 -7.30 -17.30
CA TYR A 522 -22.35 -6.41 -16.76
C TYR A 522 -23.28 -5.98 -17.89
N GLU A 523 -24.57 -6.04 -17.61
CA GLU A 523 -25.65 -5.60 -18.49
C GLU A 523 -26.61 -4.69 -17.72
N GLY A 524 -27.35 -3.86 -18.42
CA GLY A 524 -28.27 -2.92 -17.78
C GLY A 524 -27.58 -1.69 -17.22
N THR A 525 -27.95 -1.24 -16.03
CA THR A 525 -27.42 -0.03 -15.39
C THR A 525 -26.31 -0.39 -14.42
N VAL A 526 -25.11 0.11 -14.66
CA VAL A 526 -23.98 -0.04 -13.73
C VAL A 526 -24.17 0.90 -12.54
N THR A 527 -23.98 0.35 -11.35
CA THR A 527 -24.05 1.07 -10.07
C THR A 527 -22.66 1.24 -9.45
N ILE A 528 -22.56 2.05 -8.41
CA ILE A 528 -21.33 2.18 -7.63
C ILE A 528 -20.95 0.84 -6.97
N ASP A 529 -21.92 0.05 -6.53
CA ASP A 529 -21.68 -1.26 -5.93
C ASP A 529 -21.10 -2.23 -6.95
N ASP A 530 -21.57 -2.23 -8.21
CA ASP A 530 -20.98 -3.05 -9.27
C ASP A 530 -19.50 -2.68 -9.54
N VAL A 531 -19.17 -1.39 -9.52
CA VAL A 531 -17.77 -0.94 -9.66
C VAL A 531 -16.93 -1.35 -8.45
N LEU A 532 -17.47 -1.22 -7.25
CA LEU A 532 -16.78 -1.65 -6.02
C LEU A 532 -16.56 -3.17 -6.01
N ASP A 533 -17.51 -3.96 -6.51
CA ASP A 533 -17.36 -5.41 -6.62
C ASP A 533 -16.26 -5.78 -7.64
N GLU A 534 -16.26 -5.14 -8.80
CA GLU A 534 -15.20 -5.39 -9.80
C GLU A 534 -13.82 -4.93 -9.29
N ARG A 535 -13.73 -3.80 -8.56
CA ARG A 535 -12.50 -3.37 -7.88
C ARG A 535 -12.03 -4.39 -6.83
N ALA A 536 -12.96 -5.03 -6.10
CA ALA A 536 -12.63 -6.07 -5.14
C ALA A 536 -11.95 -7.27 -5.80
N LEU A 537 -12.51 -7.76 -6.90
CA LEU A 537 -11.99 -8.91 -7.67
C LEU A 537 -10.65 -8.60 -8.33
N GLU A 538 -10.51 -7.40 -8.87
CA GLU A 538 -9.33 -6.98 -9.66
C GLU A 538 -8.16 -6.55 -8.78
N LEU A 539 -8.42 -5.74 -7.74
CA LEU A 539 -7.43 -4.92 -7.04
C LEU A 539 -7.20 -5.31 -5.57
N PHE A 540 -7.68 -6.48 -5.11
CA PHE A 540 -7.45 -6.90 -3.73
C PHE A 540 -5.97 -6.84 -3.35
N GLY A 541 -5.66 -6.14 -2.25
CA GLY A 541 -4.29 -5.97 -1.76
C GLY A 541 -3.41 -4.99 -2.56
N GLU A 542 -3.92 -4.43 -3.65
CA GLU A 542 -3.24 -3.40 -4.46
C GLU A 542 -3.79 -2.01 -4.15
N ALA A 543 -5.06 -1.77 -4.46
CA ALA A 543 -5.70 -0.50 -4.16
C ALA A 543 -6.16 -0.41 -2.70
N PRO A 544 -6.18 0.80 -2.12
CA PRO A 544 -6.60 1.02 -0.74
C PRO A 544 -8.12 0.90 -0.58
N ARG A 545 -8.61 -0.32 -0.31
CA ARG A 545 -10.04 -0.64 -0.22
C ARG A 545 -10.80 0.22 0.78
N TRP A 546 -10.21 0.49 1.95
CA TRP A 546 -10.84 1.34 2.95
C TRP A 546 -11.17 2.73 2.37
N ASN A 547 -10.25 3.30 1.60
CA ASN A 547 -10.46 4.61 0.97
C ASN A 547 -11.52 4.56 -0.15
N ASP A 548 -11.67 3.45 -0.87
CA ASP A 548 -12.76 3.28 -1.83
C ASP A 548 -14.12 3.32 -1.13
N LEU A 549 -14.25 2.61 0.00
CA LEU A 549 -15.49 2.54 0.75
C LEU A 549 -15.85 3.86 1.45
N THR A 550 -14.83 4.55 2.01
CA THR A 550 -15.07 5.86 2.68
C THR A 550 -15.41 6.95 1.66
N ARG A 551 -14.70 7.00 0.54
CA ARG A 551 -14.94 7.95 -0.54
C ARG A 551 -16.36 7.86 -1.10
N THR A 552 -16.85 6.64 -1.31
CA THR A 552 -18.19 6.38 -1.86
C THR A 552 -19.30 6.39 -0.81
N GLY A 553 -18.95 6.61 0.48
CA GLY A 553 -19.91 6.57 1.59
C GLY A 553 -20.43 5.16 1.95
N LYS A 554 -19.79 4.12 1.37
CA LYS A 554 -20.24 2.72 1.47
C LYS A 554 -19.61 1.93 2.62
N LEU A 555 -18.76 2.54 3.46
CA LEU A 555 -17.99 1.82 4.47
C LEU A 555 -18.90 1.01 5.41
N ALA A 556 -19.81 1.67 6.15
CA ALA A 556 -20.64 0.98 7.12
C ALA A 556 -21.59 -0.02 6.47
N GLU A 557 -22.25 0.36 5.36
CA GLU A 557 -23.18 -0.50 4.63
C GLU A 557 -22.50 -1.81 4.23
N ARG A 558 -21.37 -1.72 3.53
CA ARG A 558 -20.70 -2.90 2.96
C ARG A 558 -19.96 -3.73 4.02
N VAL A 559 -19.32 -3.10 4.99
CA VAL A 559 -18.61 -3.83 6.04
C VAL A 559 -19.58 -4.61 6.93
N LEU A 560 -20.69 -4.00 7.32
CA LEU A 560 -21.70 -4.68 8.15
C LEU A 560 -22.45 -5.79 7.39
N GLU A 561 -22.59 -5.65 6.08
CA GLU A 561 -23.23 -6.66 5.23
C GLU A 561 -22.27 -7.84 4.92
N TYR A 562 -21.00 -7.55 4.58
CA TYR A 562 -20.11 -8.51 3.93
C TYR A 562 -18.96 -9.02 4.80
N ASN A 563 -18.60 -8.31 5.86
CA ASN A 563 -17.52 -8.75 6.76
C ASN A 563 -18.09 -9.31 8.07
N TRP A 564 -18.32 -10.61 8.08
CA TRP A 564 -18.85 -11.32 9.25
C TRP A 564 -18.00 -11.09 10.50
N ASP A 565 -16.68 -11.03 10.38
CA ASP A 565 -15.77 -10.90 11.51
C ASP A 565 -15.93 -9.55 12.25
N VAL A 566 -16.31 -8.50 11.55
CA VAL A 566 -16.56 -7.18 12.16
C VAL A 566 -17.82 -7.20 13.01
N THR A 567 -18.81 -7.99 12.63
CA THR A 567 -20.11 -8.06 13.32
C THR A 567 -20.19 -9.17 14.36
N HIS A 568 -19.36 -10.24 14.22
CA HIS A 568 -19.36 -11.42 15.07
C HIS A 568 -17.97 -11.60 15.70
N ILE A 569 -17.81 -11.08 16.90
CA ILE A 569 -16.52 -11.20 17.60
C ILE A 569 -16.53 -12.45 18.45
N THR A 570 -15.47 -13.25 18.33
CA THR A 570 -15.28 -14.47 19.10
C THR A 570 -15.33 -14.20 20.59
N GLY A 571 -16.18 -14.93 21.30
CA GLY A 571 -16.34 -14.79 22.75
C GLY A 571 -17.40 -13.79 23.21
N GLY A 572 -18.16 -13.17 22.32
CA GLY A 572 -19.38 -12.40 22.65
C GLY A 572 -19.18 -11.11 23.41
N LEU A 573 -17.97 -10.58 23.52
CA LEU A 573 -17.64 -9.52 24.47
C LEU A 573 -17.53 -8.11 23.87
N ILE A 574 -17.33 -7.97 22.55
CA ILE A 574 -17.12 -6.65 21.95
C ILE A 574 -17.98 -6.50 20.71
N GLN A 575 -18.85 -5.52 20.73
CA GLN A 575 -19.62 -5.12 19.55
C GLN A 575 -18.88 -4.03 18.80
N THR A 576 -18.88 -4.09 17.47
CA THR A 576 -18.34 -3.01 16.64
C THR A 576 -19.05 -1.68 16.95
N GLN A 577 -18.28 -0.61 16.92
CA GLN A 577 -18.81 0.76 16.98
C GLN A 577 -19.21 1.26 15.58
N LEU A 578 -18.88 0.52 14.52
CA LEU A 578 -19.28 0.87 13.16
C LEU A 578 -20.78 0.63 12.98
N SER A 579 -21.47 1.65 12.52
CA SER A 579 -22.90 1.64 12.20
C SER A 579 -23.20 2.72 11.16
N ALA A 580 -24.40 2.73 10.62
CA ALA A 580 -24.84 3.82 9.75
C ALA A 580 -24.74 5.19 10.45
N ALA A 581 -25.04 5.26 11.77
CA ALA A 581 -24.95 6.49 12.54
C ALA A 581 -23.52 6.97 12.80
N THR A 582 -22.55 6.06 12.86
CA THR A 582 -21.12 6.38 13.11
C THR A 582 -20.26 6.37 11.85
N ASN A 583 -20.84 6.11 10.67
CA ASN A 583 -20.12 6.04 9.40
C ASN A 583 -19.30 7.31 9.12
N ALA A 584 -19.86 8.49 9.42
CA ALA A 584 -19.16 9.76 9.21
C ALA A 584 -17.88 9.87 10.06
N LYS A 585 -17.89 9.41 11.31
CA LYS A 585 -16.71 9.36 12.17
C LYS A 585 -15.61 8.51 11.53
N TYR A 586 -15.95 7.31 11.09
CA TYR A 586 -14.99 6.35 10.57
C TYR A 586 -14.64 6.57 9.09
N SER A 587 -15.20 7.59 8.44
CA SER A 587 -14.82 7.99 7.08
C SER A 587 -13.47 8.73 7.00
N LEU A 588 -12.98 9.24 8.14
CA LEU A 588 -11.67 9.86 8.29
C LEU A 588 -10.93 9.24 9.48
N ARG A 589 -9.61 9.23 9.41
CA ARG A 589 -8.75 8.81 10.52
C ARG A 589 -8.62 9.92 11.56
N PRO A 590 -8.40 9.59 12.84
CA PRO A 590 -8.08 10.59 13.85
C PRO A 590 -6.73 11.26 13.57
N ILE A 591 -6.65 12.57 13.85
CA ILE A 591 -5.36 13.26 13.90
C ILE A 591 -4.60 12.72 15.12
N PRO A 592 -3.36 12.20 14.95
CA PRO A 592 -2.67 11.49 16.02
C PRO A 592 -2.34 12.38 17.21
N VAL A 593 -2.75 11.98 18.41
CA VAL A 593 -2.46 12.72 19.65
C VAL A 593 -0.96 12.82 19.92
N ASN A 594 -0.19 11.81 19.49
CA ASN A 594 1.27 11.82 19.62
C ASN A 594 1.90 13.00 18.87
N TRP A 595 1.38 13.35 17.69
CA TRP A 595 1.81 14.53 16.96
C TRP A 595 1.29 15.82 17.63
N LEU A 596 0.03 15.89 18.02
CA LEU A 596 -0.55 17.06 18.70
C LEU A 596 0.25 17.42 19.96
N ASN A 597 0.70 16.44 20.73
CA ASN A 597 1.46 16.64 21.96
C ASN A 597 2.88 17.20 21.73
N THR A 598 3.37 17.21 20.48
CA THR A 598 4.65 17.87 20.16
C THR A 598 4.52 19.39 19.96
N LEU A 599 3.29 19.88 19.90
CA LEU A 599 2.98 21.29 19.61
C LEU A 599 2.51 22.02 20.86
N SER A 600 2.92 23.28 21.00
CA SER A 600 2.46 24.16 22.09
C SER A 600 0.97 24.53 21.96
N ASN A 601 0.44 24.55 20.72
CA ASN A 601 -0.98 24.80 20.43
C ASN A 601 -1.75 23.53 20.04
N GLY A 602 -1.19 22.33 20.28
CA GLY A 602 -1.77 21.08 19.78
C GLY A 602 -3.19 20.79 20.30
N GLN A 603 -3.49 21.18 21.54
CA GLN A 603 -4.84 21.01 22.11
C GLN A 603 -5.89 21.93 21.45
N GLU A 604 -5.46 23.08 20.93
CA GLU A 604 -6.36 24.03 20.28
C GLU A 604 -6.74 23.61 18.85
N LEU A 605 -5.93 22.74 18.23
CA LEU A 605 -6.16 22.29 16.85
C LEU A 605 -7.37 21.39 16.68
N GLY A 606 -7.78 20.70 17.76
CA GLY A 606 -8.90 19.76 17.71
C GLY A 606 -8.58 18.47 16.93
N ASN A 607 -9.63 17.79 16.49
CA ASN A 607 -9.52 16.54 15.72
C ASN A 607 -10.65 16.47 14.67
N ASN A 608 -10.67 15.41 13.88
CA ASN A 608 -11.77 15.13 12.97
C ASN A 608 -13.07 14.82 13.74
N PRO A 609 -14.26 15.10 13.16
CA PRO A 609 -15.53 14.88 13.85
C PRO A 609 -15.67 13.46 14.41
N GLY A 610 -16.05 13.36 15.69
CA GLY A 610 -16.18 12.11 16.43
C GLY A 610 -14.87 11.55 17.02
N TRP A 611 -13.73 12.27 16.89
CA TRP A 611 -12.44 11.90 17.43
C TRP A 611 -11.88 12.90 18.47
N GLU A 612 -12.72 13.80 18.97
CA GLU A 612 -12.36 14.85 19.94
C GLU A 612 -11.78 14.30 21.26
#